data_8e5370e0bdac3239db51d9ed7913dcb4
#
_entry.id   8e5370e0bdac3239db51d9ed7913dcb4
#
_cell.length_a   1.000
_cell.length_b   1.000
_cell.length_c   1.000
_cell.angle_alpha   90.00
_cell.angle_beta   90.00
_cell.angle_gamma   90.00
#
_symmetry.space_group_name_H-M   'P 1'
#
loop_
_entity.id
_entity.type
_entity.pdbx_description
1 polymer ?
#
loop_
_entity_poly.entity_id
_entity_poly.type
_entity_poly.pdbx_seq_one_letter_code
_entity_poly.pdbx_strand_id
1 'polypeptide(L)'
;MSELLHRLRRELDTLTDPVARAETIARIAGLCARSGNFDEARRAIEAIKIHFGRGESGRVTIWKMMAEGLVRHYEAVNPSALERINGALVLARAMNYSTAIALGAAWKAHIEFEYSNYTSMVLSLAEALAHVGEDEHDAQTRIAIVLANAFMTIGDREEMQSWFTRGRHHAVKNGDRASVDALQYNKAAFLTAWIRVSRCSRSVSKEELRQLRNEVNTARNLQELAQIGALSAHINLVHARLLALEEEFETAIQELNQVRLTEPFAEHNFHQTFIDLEIEFCKLKLGSRKTSLVDRYPDVLMELSQLDIDERIVACWTLKEMAVEAGPAQALPELQSELDRLLIEHISACAALREGLEGLKRGLVNNPSTTNPSPAIK
;
A
#
# COMPACT_ATOMS: atom_id res chain seq x y z
N MET A 1 12.67 9.77 14.68
CA MET A 1 12.09 8.63 15.44
C MET A 1 10.64 8.97 15.81
N SER A 2 9.68 8.03 15.64
CA SER A 2 8.24 8.26 15.86
C SER A 2 7.94 8.53 17.35
N GLU A 3 7.05 9.48 17.65
CA GLU A 3 6.57 9.77 19.01
C GLU A 3 5.93 8.52 19.66
N LEU A 4 5.18 7.75 18.87
CA LEU A 4 4.63 6.46 19.30
C LEU A 4 5.72 5.50 19.78
N LEU A 5 6.83 5.37 19.05
CA LEU A 5 7.93 4.48 19.44
C LEU A 5 8.58 4.92 20.77
N HIS A 6 8.79 6.22 20.96
CA HIS A 6 9.29 6.75 22.23
C HIS A 6 8.33 6.51 23.38
N ARG A 7 7.01 6.65 23.15
CA ARG A 7 6.00 6.37 24.17
C ARG A 7 5.99 4.89 24.55
N LEU A 8 5.99 3.98 23.56
CA LEU A 8 5.99 2.54 23.84
C LEU A 8 7.25 2.08 24.57
N ARG A 9 8.42 2.65 24.27
CA ARG A 9 9.65 2.33 25.02
C ARG A 9 9.56 2.77 26.48
N ARG A 10 9.08 3.99 26.75
CA ARG A 10 8.86 4.48 28.14
C ARG A 10 7.81 3.65 28.88
N GLU A 11 6.75 3.27 28.20
CA GLU A 11 5.72 2.38 28.74
C GLU A 11 6.32 1.01 29.12
N LEU A 12 7.14 0.45 28.26
CA LEU A 12 7.82 -0.83 28.49
C LEU A 12 8.69 -0.82 29.77
N ASP A 13 9.33 0.31 30.08
CA ASP A 13 10.18 0.45 31.28
C ASP A 13 9.35 0.41 32.58
N THR A 14 8.05 0.73 32.52
CA THR A 14 7.17 0.79 33.70
C THR A 14 6.28 -0.44 33.85
N LEU A 15 6.10 -1.23 32.76
CA LEU A 15 5.24 -2.40 32.78
C LEU A 15 5.86 -3.56 33.58
N THR A 16 5.08 -4.10 34.51
CA THR A 16 5.44 -5.30 35.31
C THR A 16 4.71 -6.55 34.83
N ASP A 17 3.52 -6.42 34.25
CA ASP A 17 2.78 -7.57 33.70
C ASP A 17 3.48 -8.14 32.49
N PRO A 18 3.82 -9.44 32.49
CA PRO A 18 4.54 -10.07 31.39
C PRO A 18 3.81 -10.01 30.05
N VAL A 19 2.48 -10.16 30.05
CA VAL A 19 1.68 -10.12 28.81
C VAL A 19 1.68 -8.74 28.21
N ALA A 20 1.43 -7.69 29.02
CA ALA A 20 1.48 -6.31 28.57
C ALA A 20 2.88 -5.91 28.05
N ARG A 21 3.94 -6.41 28.70
CA ARG A 21 5.32 -6.22 28.21
C ARG A 21 5.53 -6.85 26.82
N ALA A 22 5.08 -8.10 26.64
CA ALA A 22 5.21 -8.79 25.34
C ALA A 22 4.40 -8.10 24.25
N GLU A 23 3.19 -7.65 24.55
CA GLU A 23 2.36 -6.86 23.64
C GLU A 23 3.08 -5.57 23.21
N THR A 24 3.61 -4.81 24.16
CA THR A 24 4.34 -3.58 23.88
C THR A 24 5.61 -3.85 23.05
N ILE A 25 6.37 -4.89 23.37
CA ILE A 25 7.55 -5.30 22.58
C ILE A 25 7.14 -5.69 21.14
N ALA A 26 6.05 -6.43 20.97
CA ALA A 26 5.55 -6.79 19.64
C ALA A 26 5.09 -5.59 18.83
N ARG A 27 4.43 -4.61 19.46
CA ARG A 27 4.07 -3.34 18.83
C ARG A 27 5.32 -2.54 18.40
N ILE A 28 6.35 -2.50 19.24
CA ILE A 28 7.66 -1.91 18.89
C ILE A 28 8.25 -2.62 17.68
N ALA A 29 8.26 -3.96 17.66
CA ALA A 29 8.76 -4.74 16.53
C ALA A 29 8.02 -4.41 15.21
N GLY A 30 6.69 -4.34 15.25
CA GLY A 30 5.87 -3.96 14.10
C GLY A 30 6.14 -2.53 13.60
N LEU A 31 6.34 -1.58 14.51
CA LEU A 31 6.73 -0.20 14.17
C LEU A 31 8.11 -0.13 13.52
N CYS A 32 9.09 -0.85 14.07
CA CYS A 32 10.45 -0.93 13.53
C CYS A 32 10.44 -1.55 12.13
N ALA A 33 9.67 -2.64 11.91
CA ALA A 33 9.52 -3.26 10.60
C ALA A 33 8.96 -2.27 9.55
N ARG A 34 7.87 -1.56 9.89
CA ARG A 34 7.28 -0.53 9.02
C ARG A 34 8.23 0.65 8.68
N SER A 35 9.21 0.88 9.53
CA SER A 35 10.22 1.93 9.33
C SER A 35 11.50 1.42 8.65
N GLY A 36 11.54 0.15 8.21
CA GLY A 36 12.71 -0.47 7.60
C GLY A 36 13.81 -0.85 8.60
N ASN A 37 13.59 -0.71 9.90
CA ASN A 37 14.57 -1.08 10.93
C ASN A 37 14.40 -2.56 11.35
N PHE A 38 14.72 -3.47 10.43
CA PHE A 38 14.50 -4.90 10.61
C PHE A 38 15.37 -5.51 11.70
N ASP A 39 16.58 -5.01 11.91
CA ASP A 39 17.47 -5.52 12.97
C ASP A 39 16.90 -5.26 14.36
N GLU A 40 16.32 -4.09 14.59
CA GLU A 40 15.66 -3.79 15.86
C GLU A 40 14.37 -4.60 16.00
N ALA A 41 13.59 -4.75 14.94
CA ALA A 41 12.38 -5.56 14.95
C ALA A 41 12.68 -7.03 15.32
N ARG A 42 13.72 -7.63 14.72
CA ARG A 42 14.17 -8.99 15.05
C ARG A 42 14.65 -9.11 16.49
N ARG A 43 15.44 -8.15 16.98
CA ARG A 43 15.87 -8.12 18.40
C ARG A 43 14.69 -8.06 19.37
N ALA A 44 13.67 -7.27 19.04
CA ALA A 44 12.46 -7.17 19.86
C ALA A 44 11.69 -8.50 19.91
N ILE A 45 11.54 -9.19 18.77
CA ILE A 45 10.92 -10.53 18.73
C ILE A 45 11.73 -11.55 19.54
N GLU A 46 13.06 -11.54 19.44
CA GLU A 46 13.92 -12.45 20.18
C GLU A 46 13.85 -12.18 21.70
N ALA A 47 13.71 -10.92 22.12
CA ALA A 47 13.47 -10.59 23.51
C ALA A 47 12.19 -11.21 24.05
N ILE A 48 11.10 -11.29 23.27
CA ILE A 48 9.88 -12.00 23.68
C ILE A 48 10.19 -13.50 23.91
N LYS A 49 10.93 -14.14 23.00
CA LYS A 49 11.28 -15.56 23.12
C LYS A 49 12.14 -15.87 24.35
N ILE A 50 13.12 -15.00 24.62
CA ILE A 50 14.02 -15.16 25.79
C ILE A 50 13.24 -15.00 27.09
N HIS A 51 12.36 -14.01 27.19
CA HIS A 51 11.64 -13.72 28.44
C HIS A 51 10.58 -14.76 28.79
N PHE A 52 9.96 -15.38 27.79
CA PHE A 52 8.82 -16.29 28.04
C PHE A 52 9.15 -17.77 27.78
N GLY A 53 10.16 -18.08 26.97
CA GLY A 53 10.60 -19.43 26.68
C GLY A 53 9.47 -20.39 26.29
N ARG A 54 9.52 -21.62 26.81
CA ARG A 54 8.51 -22.65 26.50
C ARG A 54 7.19 -22.51 27.27
N GLY A 55 7.09 -21.55 28.19
CA GLY A 55 5.91 -21.29 29.02
C GLY A 55 5.09 -20.08 28.54
N GLU A 56 5.14 -19.74 27.25
CA GLU A 56 4.40 -18.60 26.70
C GLU A 56 2.88 -18.72 26.96
N SER A 57 2.27 -17.66 27.49
CA SER A 57 0.81 -17.55 27.49
C SER A 57 0.29 -17.42 26.06
N GLY A 58 -0.94 -17.89 25.80
CA GLY A 58 -1.53 -17.79 24.48
C GLY A 58 -1.55 -16.34 23.95
N ARG A 59 -1.75 -15.33 24.80
CA ARG A 59 -1.71 -13.92 24.43
C ARG A 59 -0.32 -13.48 23.95
N VAL A 60 0.74 -13.88 24.64
CA VAL A 60 2.12 -13.58 24.22
C VAL A 60 2.41 -14.19 22.86
N THR A 61 1.98 -15.45 22.64
CA THR A 61 2.13 -16.12 21.36
C THR A 61 1.43 -15.39 20.23
N ILE A 62 0.20 -14.85 20.45
CA ILE A 62 -0.53 -14.04 19.47
C ILE A 62 0.30 -12.84 19.03
N TRP A 63 0.76 -12.03 19.97
CA TRP A 63 1.51 -10.81 19.66
C TRP A 63 2.87 -11.10 18.99
N LYS A 64 3.54 -12.15 19.42
CA LYS A 64 4.78 -12.59 18.75
C LYS A 64 4.52 -12.99 17.29
N MET A 65 3.49 -13.81 17.04
CA MET A 65 3.15 -14.22 15.67
C MET A 65 2.77 -13.02 14.79
N MET A 66 2.03 -12.03 15.33
CA MET A 66 1.72 -10.80 14.60
C MET A 66 2.99 -10.02 14.25
N ALA A 67 3.91 -9.85 15.20
CA ALA A 67 5.18 -9.15 14.96
C ALA A 67 6.04 -9.89 13.92
N GLU A 68 6.14 -11.23 14.01
CA GLU A 68 6.85 -12.05 13.01
C GLU A 68 6.22 -11.92 11.62
N GLY A 69 4.87 -11.89 11.55
CA GLY A 69 4.15 -11.67 10.29
C GLY A 69 4.48 -10.31 9.66
N LEU A 70 4.45 -9.23 10.45
CA LEU A 70 4.77 -7.88 9.98
C LEU A 70 6.24 -7.75 9.52
N VAL A 71 7.19 -8.34 10.23
CA VAL A 71 8.60 -8.33 9.80
C VAL A 71 8.74 -9.01 8.44
N ARG A 72 8.15 -10.20 8.25
CA ARG A 72 8.19 -10.93 6.97
C ARG A 72 7.54 -10.16 5.83
N HIS A 73 6.43 -9.46 6.11
CA HIS A 73 5.71 -8.66 5.14
C HIS A 73 6.55 -7.50 4.61
N TYR A 74 7.15 -6.74 5.52
CA TYR A 74 7.92 -5.55 5.15
C TYR A 74 9.36 -5.85 4.68
N GLU A 75 9.96 -6.97 5.09
CA GLU A 75 11.33 -7.33 4.73
C GLU A 75 11.42 -7.94 3.32
N ALA A 76 10.44 -8.75 2.90
CA ALA A 76 10.58 -9.54 1.68
C ALA A 76 9.25 -9.84 0.93
N VAL A 77 8.16 -9.13 1.23
CA VAL A 77 6.82 -9.42 0.65
C VAL A 77 6.54 -10.94 0.61
N ASN A 78 6.70 -11.60 1.74
CA ASN A 78 6.71 -13.06 1.83
C ASN A 78 5.30 -13.61 2.11
N PRO A 79 4.76 -14.55 1.30
CA PRO A 79 3.45 -15.17 1.55
C PRO A 79 3.28 -15.75 2.96
N SER A 80 4.38 -16.19 3.61
CA SER A 80 4.36 -16.68 4.99
C SER A 80 4.01 -15.61 6.03
N ALA A 81 3.99 -14.34 5.67
CA ALA A 81 3.48 -13.25 6.51
C ALA A 81 2.00 -13.46 6.84
N LEU A 82 1.20 -13.75 5.81
CA LEU A 82 -0.24 -14.01 5.96
C LEU A 82 -0.50 -15.26 6.80
N GLU A 83 0.31 -16.32 6.66
CA GLU A 83 0.20 -17.52 7.50
C GLU A 83 0.42 -17.21 8.98
N ARG A 84 1.40 -16.36 9.31
CA ARG A 84 1.68 -15.96 10.69
C ARG A 84 0.54 -15.14 11.29
N ILE A 85 0.02 -14.17 10.55
CA ILE A 85 -1.12 -13.37 11.00
C ILE A 85 -2.39 -14.22 11.14
N ASN A 86 -2.65 -15.16 10.22
CA ASN A 86 -3.76 -16.10 10.34
C ASN A 86 -3.61 -16.99 11.60
N GLY A 87 -2.42 -17.50 11.88
CA GLY A 87 -2.17 -18.27 13.10
C GLY A 87 -2.45 -17.45 14.37
N ALA A 88 -2.02 -16.19 14.41
CA ALA A 88 -2.34 -15.27 15.51
C ALA A 88 -3.85 -15.06 15.66
N LEU A 89 -4.58 -14.87 14.56
CA LEU A 89 -6.03 -14.69 14.56
C LEU A 89 -6.78 -15.94 15.06
N VAL A 90 -6.36 -17.14 14.68
CA VAL A 90 -6.96 -18.40 15.19
C VAL A 90 -6.87 -18.46 16.71
N LEU A 91 -5.69 -18.15 17.27
CA LEU A 91 -5.49 -18.12 18.72
C LEU A 91 -6.29 -16.98 19.37
N ALA A 92 -6.31 -15.78 18.78
CA ALA A 92 -7.03 -14.65 19.31
C ALA A 92 -8.55 -14.91 19.38
N ARG A 93 -9.12 -15.53 18.35
CA ARG A 93 -10.53 -15.97 18.33
C ARG A 93 -10.81 -17.02 19.40
N ALA A 94 -9.97 -18.05 19.53
CA ALA A 94 -10.11 -19.06 20.55
C ALA A 94 -10.08 -18.50 21.99
N MET A 95 -9.39 -17.36 22.18
CA MET A 95 -9.29 -16.68 23.48
C MET A 95 -10.27 -15.51 23.63
N ASN A 96 -11.14 -15.23 22.65
CA ASN A 96 -12.03 -14.06 22.63
C ASN A 96 -11.28 -12.73 22.89
N TYR A 97 -10.08 -12.58 22.31
CA TYR A 97 -9.22 -11.41 22.53
C TYR A 97 -9.46 -10.35 21.47
N SER A 98 -10.49 -9.51 21.65
CA SER A 98 -11.01 -8.54 20.67
C SER A 98 -9.95 -7.61 20.11
N THR A 99 -9.08 -7.02 20.95
CA THR A 99 -8.00 -6.12 20.50
C THR A 99 -7.06 -6.80 19.48
N ALA A 100 -6.67 -8.04 19.75
CA ALA A 100 -5.81 -8.78 18.83
C ALA A 100 -6.55 -9.23 17.56
N ILE A 101 -7.86 -9.54 17.67
CA ILE A 101 -8.69 -9.84 16.50
C ILE A 101 -8.79 -8.60 15.61
N ALA A 102 -9.13 -7.45 16.17
CA ALA A 102 -9.29 -6.21 15.43
C ALA A 102 -8.00 -5.83 14.66
N LEU A 103 -6.87 -5.78 15.34
CA LEU A 103 -5.60 -5.39 14.72
C LEU A 103 -5.10 -6.46 13.74
N GLY A 104 -5.19 -7.74 14.10
CA GLY A 104 -4.76 -8.85 13.24
C GLY A 104 -5.59 -8.95 11.96
N ALA A 105 -6.93 -8.80 12.06
CA ALA A 105 -7.82 -8.80 10.90
C ALA A 105 -7.59 -7.57 10.01
N ALA A 106 -7.31 -6.39 10.59
CA ALA A 106 -6.96 -5.20 9.82
C ALA A 106 -5.63 -5.36 9.06
N TRP A 107 -4.62 -5.99 9.65
CA TRP A 107 -3.37 -6.32 8.97
C TRP A 107 -3.54 -7.41 7.91
N LYS A 108 -4.36 -8.43 8.19
CA LYS A 108 -4.72 -9.44 7.20
C LYS A 108 -5.38 -8.80 5.99
N ALA A 109 -6.36 -7.91 6.20
CA ALA A 109 -7.01 -7.17 5.13
C ALA A 109 -6.03 -6.33 4.30
N HIS A 110 -5.04 -5.72 4.95
CA HIS A 110 -4.00 -4.95 4.27
C HIS A 110 -3.18 -5.82 3.30
N ILE A 111 -2.70 -6.95 3.77
CA ILE A 111 -1.92 -7.89 2.97
C ILE A 111 -2.78 -8.48 1.83
N GLU A 112 -4.04 -8.84 2.12
CA GLU A 112 -4.97 -9.36 1.11
C GLU A 112 -5.29 -8.32 0.03
N PHE A 113 -5.38 -7.03 0.39
CA PHE A 113 -5.52 -5.93 -0.56
C PHE A 113 -4.30 -5.86 -1.51
N GLU A 114 -3.08 -5.93 -1.00
CA GLU A 114 -1.86 -5.90 -1.81
C GLU A 114 -1.75 -7.09 -2.78
N TYR A 115 -2.29 -8.26 -2.40
CA TYR A 115 -2.42 -9.41 -3.32
C TYR A 115 -3.68 -9.37 -4.20
N SER A 116 -4.41 -8.26 -4.23
CA SER A 116 -5.68 -8.12 -4.98
C SER A 116 -6.74 -9.16 -4.61
N ASN A 117 -6.64 -9.77 -3.43
CA ASN A 117 -7.61 -10.72 -2.90
C ASN A 117 -8.77 -9.98 -2.22
N TYR A 118 -9.54 -9.24 -2.99
CA TYR A 118 -10.55 -8.31 -2.49
C TYR A 118 -11.68 -8.98 -1.72
N THR A 119 -12.07 -10.20 -2.08
CA THR A 119 -13.12 -10.94 -1.36
C THR A 119 -12.69 -11.25 0.08
N SER A 120 -11.50 -11.80 0.25
CA SER A 120 -10.93 -12.06 1.59
C SER A 120 -10.68 -10.78 2.37
N MET A 121 -10.17 -9.74 1.71
CA MET A 121 -9.96 -8.42 2.31
C MET A 121 -11.25 -7.86 2.94
N VAL A 122 -12.38 -7.91 2.22
CA VAL A 122 -13.68 -7.41 2.72
C VAL A 122 -14.13 -8.21 3.95
N LEU A 123 -13.96 -9.53 3.95
CA LEU A 123 -14.27 -10.36 5.11
C LEU A 123 -13.40 -10.02 6.31
N SER A 124 -12.11 -9.81 6.08
CA SER A 124 -11.15 -9.44 7.13
C SER A 124 -11.46 -8.04 7.69
N LEU A 125 -11.85 -7.08 6.84
CA LEU A 125 -12.32 -5.76 7.27
C LEU A 125 -13.60 -5.83 8.10
N ALA A 126 -14.56 -6.68 7.69
CA ALA A 126 -15.80 -6.88 8.45
C ALA A 126 -15.50 -7.39 9.87
N GLU A 127 -14.60 -8.37 10.00
CA GLU A 127 -14.15 -8.88 11.29
C GLU A 127 -13.42 -7.80 12.11
N ALA A 128 -12.50 -7.06 11.50
CA ALA A 128 -11.79 -5.98 12.18
C ALA A 128 -12.74 -4.92 12.73
N LEU A 129 -13.73 -4.49 11.93
CA LEU A 129 -14.73 -3.50 12.31
C LEU A 129 -15.67 -4.01 13.41
N ALA A 130 -15.98 -5.31 13.45
CA ALA A 130 -16.81 -5.90 14.49
C ALA A 130 -16.14 -5.96 15.87
N HIS A 131 -14.80 -5.90 15.91
CA HIS A 131 -14.04 -6.07 17.14
C HIS A 131 -13.27 -4.82 17.60
N VAL A 132 -13.12 -3.81 16.74
CA VAL A 132 -12.31 -2.62 17.05
C VAL A 132 -13.03 -1.69 18.03
N GLY A 133 -12.34 -1.30 19.12
CA GLY A 133 -12.77 -0.28 20.05
C GLY A 133 -12.46 1.15 19.60
N GLU A 134 -13.12 2.13 20.20
CA GLU A 134 -12.93 3.56 19.88
C GLU A 134 -11.49 4.05 20.12
N ASP A 135 -10.84 3.56 21.17
CA ASP A 135 -9.49 3.95 21.57
C ASP A 135 -8.38 3.06 20.97
N GLU A 136 -8.75 2.06 20.16
CA GLU A 136 -7.79 1.17 19.50
C GLU A 136 -7.22 1.82 18.22
N HIS A 137 -6.52 2.93 18.39
CA HIS A 137 -6.07 3.78 17.30
C HIS A 137 -5.20 3.07 16.26
N ASP A 138 -4.41 2.06 16.64
CA ASP A 138 -3.59 1.26 15.71
C ASP A 138 -4.48 0.49 14.71
N ALA A 139 -5.51 -0.20 15.22
CA ALA A 139 -6.46 -0.95 14.40
C ALA A 139 -7.32 0.00 13.55
N GLN A 140 -7.86 1.06 14.15
CA GLN A 140 -8.65 2.09 13.45
C GLN A 140 -7.87 2.70 12.29
N THR A 141 -6.59 3.04 12.52
CA THR A 141 -5.72 3.59 11.47
C THR A 141 -5.52 2.59 10.34
N ARG A 142 -5.26 1.30 10.66
CA ARG A 142 -5.01 0.28 9.64
C ARG A 142 -6.26 -0.01 8.82
N ILE A 143 -7.42 -0.14 9.45
CA ILE A 143 -8.73 -0.28 8.77
C ILE A 143 -8.94 0.89 7.79
N ALA A 144 -8.71 2.11 8.27
CA ALA A 144 -8.93 3.30 7.46
C ALA A 144 -7.95 3.39 6.26
N ILE A 145 -6.69 2.97 6.41
CA ILE A 145 -5.73 2.90 5.30
C ILE A 145 -6.25 1.94 4.22
N VAL A 146 -6.68 0.73 4.60
CA VAL A 146 -7.15 -0.28 3.64
C VAL A 146 -8.41 0.21 2.92
N LEU A 147 -9.37 0.77 3.66
CA LEU A 147 -10.61 1.30 3.06
C LEU A 147 -10.33 2.50 2.16
N ALA A 148 -9.48 3.44 2.56
CA ALA A 148 -9.11 4.57 1.71
C ALA A 148 -8.48 4.10 0.39
N ASN A 149 -7.56 3.13 0.45
CA ASN A 149 -6.94 2.55 -0.74
C ASN A 149 -7.98 1.83 -1.63
N ALA A 150 -8.84 1.00 -1.03
CA ALA A 150 -9.87 0.26 -1.75
C ALA A 150 -10.88 1.18 -2.46
N PHE A 151 -11.34 2.23 -1.78
CA PHE A 151 -12.24 3.22 -2.40
C PHE A 151 -11.55 4.02 -3.51
N MET A 152 -10.25 4.33 -3.37
CA MET A 152 -9.50 4.99 -4.44
C MET A 152 -9.37 4.08 -5.66
N THR A 153 -9.09 2.78 -5.48
CA THR A 153 -9.00 1.79 -6.56
C THR A 153 -10.27 1.75 -7.40
N ILE A 154 -11.45 1.84 -6.79
CA ILE A 154 -12.74 1.88 -7.51
C ILE A 154 -13.17 3.29 -7.96
N GLY A 155 -12.34 4.31 -7.70
CA GLY A 155 -12.60 5.69 -8.08
C GLY A 155 -13.63 6.44 -7.22
N ASP A 156 -14.01 5.91 -6.06
CA ASP A 156 -14.91 6.59 -5.10
C ASP A 156 -14.11 7.56 -4.23
N ARG A 157 -13.92 8.76 -4.75
CA ARG A 157 -13.08 9.80 -4.10
C ARG A 157 -13.69 10.36 -2.81
N GLU A 158 -15.00 10.37 -2.68
CA GLU A 158 -15.69 10.89 -1.49
C GLU A 158 -15.45 9.95 -0.31
N GLU A 159 -15.70 8.67 -0.48
CA GLU A 159 -15.44 7.67 0.54
C GLU A 159 -13.95 7.55 0.85
N MET A 160 -13.09 7.55 -0.15
CA MET A 160 -11.63 7.58 0.05
C MET A 160 -11.24 8.75 0.95
N GLN A 161 -11.71 9.97 0.68
CA GLN A 161 -11.38 11.16 1.47
C GLN A 161 -11.91 11.06 2.91
N SER A 162 -13.08 10.48 3.11
CA SER A 162 -13.66 10.21 4.42
C SER A 162 -12.76 9.29 5.24
N TRP A 163 -12.38 8.14 4.66
CA TRP A 163 -11.52 7.16 5.34
C TRP A 163 -10.09 7.66 5.53
N PHE A 164 -9.55 8.39 4.58
CA PHE A 164 -8.25 9.08 4.71
C PHE A 164 -8.25 10.02 5.93
N THR A 165 -9.30 10.83 6.09
CA THR A 165 -9.42 11.77 7.21
C THR A 165 -9.53 11.04 8.54
N ARG A 166 -10.31 9.96 8.62
CA ARG A 166 -10.42 9.10 9.81
C ARG A 166 -9.07 8.46 10.17
N GLY A 167 -8.41 7.86 9.18
CA GLY A 167 -7.10 7.24 9.37
C GLY A 167 -6.05 8.23 9.88
N ARG A 168 -6.01 9.43 9.28
CA ARG A 168 -5.12 10.50 9.73
C ARG A 168 -5.42 10.96 11.15
N HIS A 169 -6.71 11.09 11.51
CA HIS A 169 -7.12 11.45 12.87
C HIS A 169 -6.57 10.43 13.89
N HIS A 170 -6.81 9.14 13.68
CA HIS A 170 -6.35 8.09 14.60
C HIS A 170 -4.81 7.98 14.63
N ALA A 171 -4.13 8.08 13.48
CA ALA A 171 -2.68 8.05 13.43
C ALA A 171 -2.03 9.22 14.19
N VAL A 172 -2.56 10.44 14.02
CA VAL A 172 -2.09 11.63 14.75
C VAL A 172 -2.36 11.49 16.24
N LYS A 173 -3.57 11.09 16.63
CA LYS A 173 -3.92 10.88 18.05
C LYS A 173 -3.03 9.84 18.72
N ASN A 174 -2.59 8.85 17.96
CA ASN A 174 -1.66 7.81 18.43
C ASN A 174 -0.17 8.23 18.38
N GLY A 175 0.17 9.35 17.73
CA GLY A 175 1.57 9.74 17.48
C GLY A 175 2.27 8.83 16.47
N ASP A 176 1.51 8.11 15.62
CA ASP A 176 2.03 7.19 14.59
C ASP A 176 2.34 7.94 13.30
N ARG A 177 3.50 8.60 13.29
CA ARG A 177 3.97 9.36 12.15
C ARG A 177 4.11 8.50 10.88
N ALA A 178 4.57 7.25 11.02
CA ALA A 178 4.75 6.36 9.87
C ALA A 178 3.43 6.08 9.14
N SER A 179 2.32 5.93 9.88
CA SER A 179 0.99 5.78 9.28
C SER A 179 0.47 7.08 8.64
N VAL A 180 0.81 8.26 9.19
CA VAL A 180 0.46 9.55 8.56
C VAL A 180 1.18 9.67 7.20
N ASP A 181 2.46 9.36 7.16
CA ASP A 181 3.27 9.44 5.94
C ASP A 181 2.82 8.38 4.91
N ALA A 182 2.50 7.15 5.36
CA ALA A 182 1.95 6.10 4.49
C ALA A 182 0.58 6.50 3.89
N LEU A 183 -0.33 7.09 4.67
CA LEU A 183 -1.60 7.59 4.17
C LEU A 183 -1.40 8.62 3.05
N GLN A 184 -0.53 9.60 3.26
CA GLN A 184 -0.29 10.65 2.27
C GLN A 184 0.40 10.10 1.02
N TYR A 185 1.38 9.21 1.19
CA TYR A 185 2.01 8.52 0.07
C TYR A 185 0.98 7.71 -0.72
N ASN A 186 0.17 6.88 -0.06
CA ASN A 186 -0.84 6.04 -0.72
C ASN A 186 -1.84 6.91 -1.51
N LYS A 187 -2.30 8.02 -0.94
CA LYS A 187 -3.18 8.95 -1.65
C LYS A 187 -2.56 9.45 -2.96
N ALA A 188 -1.29 9.86 -2.92
CA ALA A 188 -0.58 10.31 -4.12
C ALA A 188 -0.36 9.16 -5.11
N ALA A 189 0.09 7.99 -4.64
CA ALA A 189 0.40 6.83 -5.47
C ALA A 189 -0.85 6.29 -6.19
N PHE A 190 -1.94 6.03 -5.44
CA PHE A 190 -3.18 5.52 -6.03
C PHE A 190 -3.86 6.54 -6.96
N LEU A 191 -3.80 7.84 -6.64
CA LEU A 191 -4.30 8.87 -7.55
C LEU A 191 -3.48 8.90 -8.85
N THR A 192 -2.16 8.73 -8.75
CA THR A 192 -1.27 8.62 -9.93
C THR A 192 -1.63 7.40 -10.78
N ALA A 193 -1.78 6.22 -10.15
CA ALA A 193 -2.17 4.99 -10.84
C ALA A 193 -3.52 5.15 -11.54
N TRP A 194 -4.53 5.66 -10.82
CA TRP A 194 -5.86 5.90 -11.38
C TRP A 194 -5.85 6.86 -12.60
N ILE A 195 -5.09 7.97 -12.53
CA ILE A 195 -4.97 8.92 -13.64
C ILE A 195 -4.26 8.26 -14.84
N ARG A 196 -3.19 7.48 -14.59
CA ARG A 196 -2.45 6.78 -15.64
C ARG A 196 -3.33 5.74 -16.36
N VAL A 197 -4.07 4.94 -15.63
CA VAL A 197 -5.04 3.98 -16.21
C VAL A 197 -6.14 4.72 -16.97
N SER A 198 -6.69 5.80 -16.41
CA SER A 198 -7.70 6.61 -17.08
C SER A 198 -7.21 7.21 -18.40
N ARG A 199 -5.92 7.60 -18.49
CA ARG A 199 -5.29 8.11 -19.71
C ARG A 199 -5.32 7.09 -20.86
N CYS A 200 -5.35 5.80 -20.56
CA CYS A 200 -5.43 4.75 -21.58
C CYS A 200 -6.76 4.78 -22.38
N SER A 201 -7.80 5.41 -21.85
CA SER A 201 -9.15 5.46 -22.45
C SER A 201 -9.72 6.85 -22.68
N ARG A 202 -9.16 7.89 -22.05
CA ARG A 202 -9.64 9.29 -22.13
C ARG A 202 -8.54 10.31 -21.88
N SER A 203 -8.80 11.55 -22.26
CA SER A 203 -7.93 12.68 -21.91
C SER A 203 -7.99 12.95 -20.40
N VAL A 204 -6.84 13.31 -19.83
CA VAL A 204 -6.72 13.78 -18.43
C VAL A 204 -6.93 15.29 -18.40
N SER A 205 -7.77 15.76 -17.50
CA SER A 205 -8.05 17.19 -17.37
C SER A 205 -6.91 17.93 -16.61
N LYS A 206 -6.77 19.24 -16.89
CA LYS A 206 -5.80 20.08 -16.16
C LYS A 206 -6.09 20.12 -14.65
N GLU A 207 -7.35 20.00 -14.25
CA GLU A 207 -7.75 19.99 -12.85
C GLU A 207 -7.30 18.70 -12.16
N GLU A 208 -7.43 17.54 -12.82
CA GLU A 208 -6.92 16.26 -12.31
C GLU A 208 -5.40 16.30 -12.12
N LEU A 209 -4.65 16.84 -13.09
CA LEU A 209 -3.19 17.00 -12.96
C LEU A 209 -2.83 17.97 -11.83
N ARG A 210 -3.55 19.09 -11.69
CA ARG A 210 -3.34 20.03 -10.58
C ARG A 210 -3.56 19.38 -9.22
N GLN A 211 -4.64 18.61 -9.09
CA GLN A 211 -4.93 17.86 -7.85
C GLN A 211 -3.82 16.84 -7.56
N LEU A 212 -3.41 16.07 -8.57
CA LEU A 212 -2.32 15.11 -8.44
C LEU A 212 -1.02 15.78 -7.99
N ARG A 213 -0.64 16.89 -8.63
CA ARG A 213 0.57 17.66 -8.27
C ARG A 213 0.54 18.10 -6.80
N ASN A 214 -0.61 18.56 -6.30
CA ASN A 214 -0.75 18.95 -4.90
C ASN A 214 -0.55 17.77 -3.94
N GLU A 215 -1.10 16.58 -4.25
CA GLU A 215 -0.95 15.41 -3.41
C GLU A 215 0.49 14.87 -3.42
N VAL A 216 1.13 14.83 -4.59
CA VAL A 216 2.53 14.40 -4.74
C VAL A 216 3.48 15.34 -4.00
N ASN A 217 3.32 16.66 -4.19
CA ASN A 217 4.16 17.64 -3.48
C ASN A 217 3.95 17.58 -1.97
N THR A 218 2.71 17.34 -1.51
CA THR A 218 2.44 17.16 -0.08
C THR A 218 3.17 15.93 0.47
N ALA A 219 3.16 14.81 -0.25
CA ALA A 219 3.88 13.60 0.14
C ALA A 219 5.39 13.82 0.19
N ARG A 220 5.97 14.52 -0.81
CA ARG A 220 7.40 14.88 -0.83
C ARG A 220 7.80 15.76 0.35
N ASN A 221 7.06 16.84 0.58
CA ASN A 221 7.34 17.78 1.68
C ASN A 221 7.28 17.08 3.04
N LEU A 222 6.31 16.19 3.26
CA LEU A 222 6.20 15.42 4.49
C LEU A 222 7.39 14.48 4.67
N GLN A 223 7.84 13.83 3.61
CA GLN A 223 9.00 12.94 3.65
C GLN A 223 10.30 13.71 3.98
N GLU A 224 10.54 14.86 3.33
CA GLU A 224 11.71 15.71 3.60
C GLU A 224 11.75 16.16 5.07
N LEU A 225 10.60 16.57 5.62
CA LEU A 225 10.46 16.97 7.01
C LEU A 225 10.66 15.80 8.00
N ALA A 226 10.23 14.59 7.60
CA ALA A 226 10.27 13.43 8.47
C ALA A 226 11.63 12.71 8.48
N GLN A 227 12.45 12.90 7.45
CA GLN A 227 13.73 12.18 7.21
C GLN A 227 13.55 10.64 7.25
N ILE A 228 12.36 10.13 6.85
CA ILE A 228 12.06 8.70 6.81
C ILE A 228 12.44 8.17 5.44
N GLY A 229 13.51 7.38 5.37
CA GLY A 229 14.03 6.85 4.10
C GLY A 229 13.16 5.78 3.43
N ALA A 230 12.31 5.06 4.19
CA ALA A 230 11.61 3.87 3.72
C ALA A 230 10.69 4.09 2.49
N LEU A 231 10.08 5.27 2.33
CA LEU A 231 9.19 5.58 1.20
C LEU A 231 9.85 6.49 0.15
N SER A 232 11.12 6.88 0.34
CA SER A 232 11.79 7.88 -0.50
C SER A 232 11.80 7.50 -1.98
N ALA A 233 12.26 6.30 -2.30
CA ALA A 233 12.33 5.81 -3.66
C ALA A 233 10.94 5.76 -4.33
N HIS A 234 9.93 5.32 -3.59
CA HIS A 234 8.55 5.23 -4.08
C HIS A 234 7.94 6.61 -4.35
N ILE A 235 8.17 7.60 -3.47
CA ILE A 235 7.68 8.97 -3.67
C ILE A 235 8.36 9.62 -4.87
N ASN A 236 9.65 9.38 -5.07
CA ASN A 236 10.38 9.87 -6.24
C ASN A 236 9.86 9.24 -7.54
N LEU A 237 9.51 7.94 -7.53
CA LEU A 237 8.86 7.29 -8.67
C LEU A 237 7.51 7.93 -9.00
N VAL A 238 6.68 8.17 -7.98
CA VAL A 238 5.37 8.83 -8.15
C VAL A 238 5.55 10.24 -8.72
N HIS A 239 6.56 10.99 -8.28
CA HIS A 239 6.86 12.32 -8.80
C HIS A 239 7.38 12.27 -10.25
N ALA A 240 8.27 11.35 -10.59
CA ALA A 240 8.73 11.17 -11.96
C ALA A 240 7.55 10.84 -12.92
N ARG A 241 6.60 10.04 -12.47
CA ARG A 241 5.37 9.71 -13.21
C ARG A 241 4.43 10.92 -13.37
N LEU A 242 4.34 11.78 -12.35
CA LEU A 242 3.65 13.08 -12.48
C LEU A 242 4.28 13.95 -13.56
N LEU A 243 5.60 14.11 -13.54
CA LEU A 243 6.34 14.90 -14.54
C LEU A 243 6.10 14.37 -15.97
N ALA A 244 6.09 13.04 -16.15
CA ALA A 244 5.75 12.43 -17.44
C ALA A 244 4.29 12.68 -17.88
N LEU A 245 3.35 12.75 -16.93
CA LEU A 245 1.95 13.12 -17.21
C LEU A 245 1.81 14.61 -17.59
N GLU A 246 2.67 15.46 -17.06
CA GLU A 246 2.73 16.91 -17.32
C GLU A 246 3.60 17.25 -18.54
N GLU A 247 4.12 16.22 -19.24
CA GLU A 247 4.95 16.36 -20.43
C GLU A 247 6.34 16.99 -20.16
N GLU A 248 6.77 17.02 -18.89
CA GLU A 248 8.12 17.45 -18.48
C GLU A 248 9.12 16.28 -18.64
N PHE A 249 9.27 15.78 -19.89
CA PHE A 249 9.92 14.51 -20.18
C PHE A 249 11.39 14.47 -19.81
N GLU A 250 12.17 15.56 -20.01
CA GLU A 250 13.59 15.64 -19.65
C GLU A 250 13.80 15.42 -18.15
N THR A 251 12.98 16.11 -17.34
CA THR A 251 13.06 16.01 -15.88
C THR A 251 12.58 14.64 -15.40
N ALA A 252 11.51 14.11 -16.02
CA ALA A 252 11.02 12.77 -15.75
C ALA A 252 12.11 11.70 -15.99
N ILE A 253 12.83 11.77 -17.11
CA ILE A 253 13.94 10.85 -17.42
C ILE A 253 15.05 10.93 -16.36
N GLN A 254 15.40 12.14 -15.90
CA GLN A 254 16.44 12.30 -14.89
C GLN A 254 16.03 11.64 -13.56
N GLU A 255 14.81 11.87 -13.10
CA GLU A 255 14.31 11.25 -11.87
C GLU A 255 14.14 9.72 -12.00
N LEU A 256 13.58 9.22 -13.11
CA LEU A 256 13.46 7.79 -13.38
C LEU A 256 14.80 7.07 -13.36
N ASN A 257 15.86 7.67 -13.95
CA ASN A 257 17.21 7.10 -13.90
C ASN A 257 17.78 7.04 -12.47
N GLN A 258 17.44 8.00 -11.59
CA GLN A 258 17.84 7.95 -10.19
C GLN A 258 17.08 6.87 -9.43
N VAL A 259 15.77 6.81 -9.60
CA VAL A 259 14.90 5.80 -8.97
C VAL A 259 15.32 4.39 -9.34
N ARG A 260 15.65 4.15 -10.61
CA ARG A 260 16.11 2.85 -11.12
C ARG A 260 17.30 2.27 -10.36
N LEU A 261 18.18 3.12 -9.84
CA LEU A 261 19.38 2.73 -9.11
C LEU A 261 19.16 2.56 -7.60
N THR A 262 17.95 2.82 -7.11
CA THR A 262 17.63 2.75 -5.68
C THR A 262 16.83 1.49 -5.34
N GLU A 263 17.06 0.96 -4.15
CA GLU A 263 16.22 -0.11 -3.61
C GLU A 263 14.82 0.46 -3.24
N PRO A 264 13.74 -0.33 -3.42
CA PRO A 264 13.73 -1.75 -3.82
C PRO A 264 13.75 -1.99 -5.34
N PHE A 265 13.74 -0.95 -6.17
CA PHE A 265 13.58 -1.09 -7.63
C PHE A 265 14.81 -1.70 -8.31
N ALA A 266 16.00 -1.50 -7.73
CA ALA A 266 17.24 -2.05 -8.28
C ALA A 266 17.32 -3.59 -8.21
N GLU A 267 16.58 -4.22 -7.29
CA GLU A 267 16.69 -5.65 -7.01
C GLU A 267 15.81 -6.54 -7.91
N HIS A 268 14.78 -5.96 -8.56
CA HIS A 268 13.78 -6.73 -9.32
C HIS A 268 13.77 -6.36 -10.80
N ASN A 269 14.07 -7.33 -11.65
CA ASN A 269 14.14 -7.14 -13.11
C ASN A 269 12.86 -6.54 -13.70
N PHE A 270 11.66 -6.96 -13.24
CA PHE A 270 10.40 -6.44 -13.75
C PHE A 270 10.21 -4.95 -13.41
N HIS A 271 10.66 -4.46 -12.25
CA HIS A 271 10.66 -3.04 -11.95
C HIS A 271 11.64 -2.27 -12.85
N GLN A 272 12.83 -2.82 -13.07
CA GLN A 272 13.81 -2.22 -13.98
C GLN A 272 13.24 -2.10 -15.40
N THR A 273 12.64 -3.18 -15.92
CA THR A 273 12.02 -3.20 -17.24
C THR A 273 10.89 -2.19 -17.36
N PHE A 274 10.08 -2.02 -16.32
CA PHE A 274 8.99 -1.03 -16.34
C PHE A 274 9.52 0.42 -16.31
N ILE A 275 10.52 0.72 -15.48
CA ILE A 275 11.15 2.04 -15.46
C ILE A 275 11.86 2.33 -16.80
N ASP A 276 12.53 1.35 -17.39
CA ASP A 276 13.17 1.49 -18.70
C ASP A 276 12.14 1.77 -19.80
N LEU A 277 10.97 1.13 -19.74
CA LEU A 277 9.85 1.41 -20.64
C LEU A 277 9.36 2.86 -20.51
N GLU A 278 9.19 3.35 -19.28
CA GLU A 278 8.79 4.74 -19.03
C GLU A 278 9.86 5.73 -19.53
N ILE A 279 11.14 5.42 -19.37
CA ILE A 279 12.25 6.23 -19.90
C ILE A 279 12.27 6.23 -21.44
N GLU A 280 12.13 5.07 -22.10
CA GLU A 280 12.09 5.01 -23.57
C GLU A 280 10.89 5.78 -24.12
N PHE A 281 9.73 5.68 -23.48
CA PHE A 281 8.53 6.45 -23.87
C PHE A 281 8.79 7.97 -23.77
N CYS A 282 9.36 8.45 -22.67
CA CYS A 282 9.70 9.87 -22.53
C CYS A 282 10.72 10.33 -23.59
N LYS A 283 11.74 9.51 -23.89
CA LYS A 283 12.72 9.79 -24.96
C LYS A 283 12.06 9.84 -26.34
N LEU A 284 11.10 8.97 -26.61
CA LEU A 284 10.34 8.98 -27.86
C LEU A 284 9.56 10.30 -28.03
N LYS A 285 8.90 10.75 -26.96
CA LYS A 285 8.18 12.05 -26.96
C LYS A 285 9.10 13.25 -27.16
N LEU A 286 10.39 13.11 -26.86
CA LEU A 286 11.45 14.09 -27.16
C LEU A 286 12.07 13.92 -28.56
N GLY A 287 11.52 13.05 -29.41
CA GLY A 287 11.96 12.83 -30.78
C GLY A 287 13.02 11.75 -30.99
N SER A 288 13.36 10.95 -29.96
CA SER A 288 14.20 9.75 -30.14
C SER A 288 13.46 8.70 -30.96
N ARG A 289 14.14 8.06 -31.91
CA ARG A 289 13.56 6.97 -32.71
C ARG A 289 14.02 5.57 -32.25
N LYS A 290 14.78 5.48 -31.17
CA LYS A 290 15.24 4.19 -30.63
C LYS A 290 14.24 3.65 -29.63
N THR A 291 13.60 2.53 -29.97
CA THR A 291 12.57 1.86 -29.17
C THR A 291 12.88 0.36 -29.06
N SER A 292 13.95 0.03 -28.31
CA SER A 292 14.43 -1.36 -28.22
C SER A 292 13.42 -2.29 -27.52
N LEU A 293 12.60 -1.76 -26.64
CA LEU A 293 11.61 -2.55 -25.89
C LEU A 293 10.39 -2.91 -26.75
N VAL A 294 10.01 -2.06 -27.70
CA VAL A 294 8.90 -2.36 -28.62
C VAL A 294 9.25 -3.51 -29.56
N ASP A 295 10.52 -3.61 -30.01
CA ASP A 295 10.94 -4.67 -30.89
C ASP A 295 10.85 -6.06 -30.27
N ARG A 296 10.90 -6.14 -28.93
CA ARG A 296 10.76 -7.36 -28.12
C ARG A 296 9.54 -7.35 -27.20
N TYR A 297 8.46 -6.64 -27.59
CA TYR A 297 7.28 -6.45 -26.73
C TYR A 297 6.69 -7.74 -26.09
N PRO A 298 6.71 -8.92 -26.73
CA PRO A 298 6.19 -10.12 -26.09
C PRO A 298 6.99 -10.51 -24.83
N ASP A 299 8.32 -10.42 -24.90
CA ASP A 299 9.20 -10.69 -23.77
C ASP A 299 8.98 -9.66 -22.67
N VAL A 300 8.85 -8.38 -23.03
CA VAL A 300 8.58 -7.28 -22.09
C VAL A 300 7.25 -7.53 -21.35
N LEU A 301 6.18 -7.86 -22.04
CA LEU A 301 4.88 -8.18 -21.41
C LEU A 301 4.98 -9.38 -20.47
N MET A 302 5.77 -10.40 -20.83
CA MET A 302 6.02 -11.55 -19.97
C MET A 302 6.80 -11.14 -18.71
N GLU A 303 7.86 -10.36 -18.83
CA GLU A 303 8.63 -9.83 -17.71
C GLU A 303 7.74 -8.99 -16.76
N LEU A 304 6.86 -8.16 -17.32
CA LEU A 304 5.95 -7.27 -16.58
C LEU A 304 4.70 -7.96 -16.03
N SER A 305 4.52 -9.26 -16.26
CA SER A 305 3.37 -10.04 -15.76
C SER A 305 3.32 -10.12 -14.22
N GLN A 306 4.43 -9.84 -13.54
CA GLN A 306 4.55 -9.80 -12.09
C GLN A 306 3.99 -8.49 -11.47
N LEU A 307 3.76 -7.46 -12.30
CA LEU A 307 3.21 -6.18 -11.86
C LEU A 307 1.70 -6.28 -11.58
N ASP A 308 1.21 -5.35 -10.78
CA ASP A 308 -0.23 -5.18 -10.57
C ASP A 308 -0.96 -4.86 -11.87
N ILE A 309 -2.26 -5.16 -11.90
CA ILE A 309 -3.09 -4.99 -13.10
C ILE A 309 -3.03 -3.56 -13.66
N ASP A 310 -3.01 -2.54 -12.81
CA ASP A 310 -2.94 -1.13 -13.20
C ASP A 310 -1.62 -0.80 -13.91
N GLU A 311 -0.50 -1.29 -13.38
CA GLU A 311 0.82 -1.11 -13.99
C GLU A 311 0.95 -1.89 -15.29
N ARG A 312 0.38 -3.09 -15.38
CA ARG A 312 0.33 -3.89 -16.63
C ARG A 312 -0.48 -3.19 -17.72
N ILE A 313 -1.62 -2.58 -17.38
CA ILE A 313 -2.43 -1.77 -18.30
C ILE A 313 -1.59 -0.61 -18.85
N VAL A 314 -0.95 0.15 -17.96
CA VAL A 314 -0.12 1.29 -18.37
C VAL A 314 1.07 0.85 -19.21
N ALA A 315 1.73 -0.25 -18.86
CA ALA A 315 2.85 -0.80 -19.63
C ALA A 315 2.42 -1.22 -21.06
N CYS A 316 1.32 -1.96 -21.16
CA CYS A 316 0.77 -2.40 -22.46
C CYS A 316 0.34 -1.21 -23.32
N TRP A 317 -0.34 -0.22 -22.72
CA TRP A 317 -0.70 1.03 -23.40
C TRP A 317 0.55 1.80 -23.86
N THR A 318 1.56 1.90 -23.03
CA THR A 318 2.83 2.57 -23.37
C THR A 318 3.51 1.92 -24.56
N LEU A 319 3.63 0.58 -24.56
CA LEU A 319 4.18 -0.19 -25.67
C LEU A 319 3.38 0.04 -26.96
N LYS A 320 2.05 0.06 -26.88
CA LYS A 320 1.18 0.35 -28.01
C LYS A 320 1.41 1.76 -28.57
N GLU A 321 1.46 2.79 -27.73
CA GLU A 321 1.74 4.17 -28.18
C GLU A 321 3.13 4.28 -28.84
N MET A 322 4.13 3.60 -28.27
CA MET A 322 5.47 3.55 -28.85
C MET A 322 5.46 2.81 -30.21
N ALA A 323 4.68 1.72 -30.35
CA ALA A 323 4.55 1.00 -31.61
C ALA A 323 3.86 1.84 -32.69
N VAL A 324 2.90 2.70 -32.33
CA VAL A 324 2.27 3.65 -33.26
C VAL A 324 3.27 4.66 -33.79
N GLU A 325 4.15 5.19 -32.92
CA GLU A 325 5.05 6.30 -33.30
C GLU A 325 6.34 5.81 -34.01
N ALA A 326 6.89 4.67 -33.60
CA ALA A 326 8.24 4.25 -34.06
C ALA A 326 8.45 2.74 -34.15
N GLY A 327 7.44 1.92 -33.91
CA GLY A 327 7.57 0.46 -33.81
C GLY A 327 7.08 -0.31 -35.02
N PRO A 328 7.14 -1.66 -34.97
CA PRO A 328 6.62 -2.52 -36.00
C PRO A 328 5.08 -2.51 -36.01
N ALA A 329 4.46 -2.10 -37.11
CA ALA A 329 3.00 -2.02 -37.27
C ALA A 329 2.28 -3.34 -36.94
N GLN A 330 2.93 -4.47 -37.13
CA GLN A 330 2.39 -5.79 -36.82
C GLN A 330 2.19 -6.07 -35.31
N ALA A 331 2.86 -5.33 -34.44
CA ALA A 331 2.65 -5.45 -32.98
C ALA A 331 1.31 -4.84 -32.51
N LEU A 332 0.75 -3.90 -33.28
CA LEU A 332 -0.43 -3.12 -32.84
C LEU A 332 -1.68 -3.98 -32.57
N PRO A 333 -2.08 -4.96 -33.38
CA PRO A 333 -3.26 -5.77 -33.10
C PRO A 333 -3.12 -6.60 -31.82
N GLU A 334 -1.93 -7.15 -31.57
CA GLU A 334 -1.66 -7.96 -30.36
C GLU A 334 -1.65 -7.11 -29.10
N LEU A 335 -0.97 -5.96 -29.13
CA LEU A 335 -0.94 -5.00 -28.01
C LEU A 335 -2.34 -4.43 -27.71
N GLN A 336 -3.16 -4.16 -28.77
CA GLN A 336 -4.54 -3.73 -28.56
C GLN A 336 -5.37 -4.84 -27.89
N SER A 337 -5.27 -6.09 -28.39
CA SER A 337 -6.00 -7.22 -27.82
C SER A 337 -5.63 -7.47 -26.36
N GLU A 338 -4.34 -7.39 -26.02
CA GLU A 338 -3.88 -7.56 -24.64
C GLU A 338 -4.35 -6.40 -23.76
N LEU A 339 -4.29 -5.15 -24.24
CA LEU A 339 -4.81 -4.00 -23.51
C LEU A 339 -6.30 -4.13 -23.21
N ASP A 340 -7.10 -4.54 -24.21
CA ASP A 340 -8.54 -4.75 -24.03
C ASP A 340 -8.81 -5.85 -22.99
N ARG A 341 -8.05 -6.93 -23.02
CA ARG A 341 -8.14 -8.03 -22.04
C ARG A 341 -7.84 -7.53 -20.61
N LEU A 342 -6.75 -6.77 -20.44
CA LEU A 342 -6.34 -6.22 -19.15
C LEU A 342 -7.38 -5.21 -18.61
N LEU A 343 -7.94 -4.37 -19.48
CA LEU A 343 -8.99 -3.41 -19.08
C LEU A 343 -10.27 -4.14 -18.63
N ILE A 344 -10.69 -5.21 -19.30
CA ILE A 344 -11.84 -6.03 -18.90
C ILE A 344 -11.57 -6.68 -17.54
N GLU A 345 -10.38 -7.24 -17.33
CA GLU A 345 -9.95 -7.82 -16.05
C GLU A 345 -10.01 -6.79 -14.92
N HIS A 346 -9.45 -5.60 -15.14
CA HIS A 346 -9.46 -4.50 -14.17
C HIS A 346 -10.89 -4.04 -13.84
N ILE A 347 -11.74 -3.82 -14.84
CA ILE A 347 -13.15 -3.41 -14.65
C ILE A 347 -13.89 -4.46 -13.83
N SER A 348 -13.69 -5.75 -14.12
CA SER A 348 -14.30 -6.85 -13.37
C SER A 348 -13.84 -6.89 -11.93
N ALA A 349 -12.53 -6.71 -11.68
CA ALA A 349 -11.97 -6.66 -10.33
C ALA A 349 -12.52 -5.46 -9.54
N CYS A 350 -12.60 -4.27 -10.15
CA CYS A 350 -13.17 -3.07 -9.53
C CYS A 350 -14.67 -3.24 -9.23
N ALA A 351 -15.43 -3.91 -10.09
CA ALA A 351 -16.85 -4.19 -9.86
C ALA A 351 -17.04 -5.13 -8.66
N ALA A 352 -16.27 -6.21 -8.58
CA ALA A 352 -16.31 -7.14 -7.45
C ALA A 352 -15.90 -6.45 -6.13
N LEU A 353 -14.86 -5.61 -6.17
CA LEU A 353 -14.43 -4.82 -5.01
C LEU A 353 -15.54 -3.86 -4.56
N ARG A 354 -16.19 -3.16 -5.49
CA ARG A 354 -17.30 -2.23 -5.19
C ARG A 354 -18.46 -2.97 -4.52
N GLU A 355 -18.88 -4.10 -5.05
CA GLU A 355 -19.95 -4.92 -4.48
C GLU A 355 -19.61 -5.36 -3.04
N GLY A 356 -18.37 -5.79 -2.80
CA GLY A 356 -17.89 -6.16 -1.47
C GLY A 356 -17.94 -5.00 -0.48
N LEU A 357 -17.46 -3.81 -0.90
CA LEU A 357 -17.46 -2.60 -0.06
C LEU A 357 -18.87 -2.09 0.24
N GLU A 358 -19.80 -2.17 -0.72
CA GLU A 358 -21.21 -1.84 -0.49
C GLU A 358 -21.87 -2.83 0.48
N GLY A 359 -21.53 -4.11 0.38
CA GLY A 359 -21.95 -5.13 1.34
C GLY A 359 -21.47 -4.82 2.75
N LEU A 360 -20.20 -4.43 2.89
CA LEU A 360 -19.61 -4.02 4.16
C LEU A 360 -20.32 -2.79 4.75
N LYS A 361 -20.59 -1.75 3.95
CA LYS A 361 -21.35 -0.56 4.40
C LYS A 361 -22.75 -0.94 4.92
N ARG A 362 -23.49 -1.80 4.21
CA ARG A 362 -24.82 -2.25 4.64
C ARG A 362 -24.74 -3.02 5.96
N GLY A 363 -23.72 -3.84 6.16
CA GLY A 363 -23.48 -4.54 7.42
C GLY A 363 -23.23 -3.59 8.59
N LEU A 364 -22.48 -2.52 8.38
CA LEU A 364 -22.20 -1.49 9.39
C LEU A 364 -23.46 -0.69 9.77
N VAL A 365 -24.28 -0.31 8.80
CA VAL A 365 -25.54 0.42 9.05
C VAL A 365 -26.53 -0.42 9.87
N ASN A 366 -26.58 -1.71 9.62
CA ASN A 366 -27.49 -2.64 10.34
C ASN A 366 -26.99 -3.00 11.74
N ASN A 367 -25.75 -2.66 12.10
CA ASN A 367 -25.15 -2.91 13.42
C ASN A 367 -24.55 -1.61 13.99
N PRO A 368 -25.40 -0.62 14.39
CA PRO A 368 -24.98 0.73 14.73
C PRO A 368 -24.10 0.84 15.99
N SER A 369 -23.88 -0.26 16.72
CA SER A 369 -22.95 -0.28 17.85
C SER A 369 -21.49 -0.07 17.45
N THR A 370 -21.15 -0.11 16.15
CA THR A 370 -19.81 0.09 15.62
C THR A 370 -19.60 1.44 14.91
N THR A 371 -20.66 2.25 14.79
CA THR A 371 -20.60 3.55 14.12
C THR A 371 -21.09 4.66 15.07
N ASN A 372 -20.17 5.23 15.86
CA ASN A 372 -20.41 6.58 16.36
C ASN A 372 -20.09 7.57 15.21
N PRO A 373 -21.05 8.38 14.75
CA PRO A 373 -20.77 9.40 13.77
C PRO A 373 -19.81 10.43 14.41
N SER A 374 -18.67 10.66 13.78
CA SER A 374 -17.78 11.75 14.13
C SER A 374 -18.57 13.05 14.26
N PRO A 375 -18.34 13.87 15.29
CA PRO A 375 -19.01 15.17 15.38
C PRO A 375 -18.65 15.99 14.14
N ALA A 376 -19.69 16.53 13.48
CA ALA A 376 -19.51 17.47 12.38
C ALA A 376 -18.57 18.58 12.84
N ILE A 377 -17.41 18.68 12.19
CA ILE A 377 -16.50 19.82 12.36
C ILE A 377 -17.25 21.05 11.81
N LYS A 378 -17.70 21.92 12.72
CA LYS A 378 -18.20 23.26 12.40
C LYS A 378 -17.05 24.17 12.08
#